data_23955fe9d82e9f5b8f254984f5f43f61
#
_entry.id   23955fe9d82e9f5b8f254984f5f43f61
#
_cell.length_a   1.000
_cell.length_b   1.000
_cell.length_c   1.000
_cell.angle_alpha   90.00
_cell.angle_beta   90.00
_cell.angle_gamma   90.00
#
_symmetry.space_group_name_H-M   'P 1'
#
loop_
_entity.id
_entity.type
_entity.pdbx_description
1 polymer ?
#
loop_
_entity_poly.entity_id
_entity_poly.type
_entity_poly.pdbx_seq_one_letter_code
_entity_poly.pdbx_strand_id
1 'polypeptide(L)'
;SPGYAYERAPDQQHFLNRERTKTMFREILSRGRGGKNWDFTNSTLFMDFLAGNQTYECTPWSMPLLTVFGWQKPCYLLGEGYVKTFKELMEGTEWEKYGVGKYEKCANCMVHCGFEGTAATDAIRHPLKSVPILLRGVKTDGPMAPDIDLSRQRPAEFVFSRHVEKKMSEIRTGKSDTTEAAAAE
;
A
#
# COMPACT_ATOMS: atom_id res chain seq x y z
N SER A 1 -4.60 -14.56 -7.56
CA SER A 1 -5.55 -15.00 -6.56
C SER A 1 -6.35 -13.81 -6.08
N PRO A 2 -7.67 -13.83 -6.18
CA PRO A 2 -8.47 -12.73 -5.67
C PRO A 2 -8.38 -12.76 -4.14
N GLY A 3 -8.16 -11.66 -3.60
CA GLY A 3 -8.04 -11.50 -2.15
C GLY A 3 -6.62 -11.80 -1.70
N TYR A 4 -6.32 -11.29 -0.81
CA TYR A 4 -5.26 -10.97 0.03
C TYR A 4 -4.53 -12.18 0.46
N ALA A 5 -3.24 -12.13 0.26
CA ALA A 5 -2.34 -13.09 0.87
C ALA A 5 -2.65 -13.20 2.37
N TYR A 6 -2.86 -12.10 3.06
CA TYR A 6 -3.13 -12.13 4.50
C TYR A 6 -4.55 -12.58 4.88
N GLU A 7 -5.59 -12.36 4.07
CA GLU A 7 -6.94 -12.90 4.33
C GLU A 7 -7.01 -14.41 4.13
N ARG A 8 -6.15 -14.94 3.26
CA ARG A 8 -6.10 -16.37 2.94
C ARG A 8 -5.01 -17.13 3.68
N ALA A 9 -4.08 -16.42 4.28
CA ALA A 9 -3.09 -17.08 5.11
C ALA A 9 -3.79 -17.68 6.33
N PRO A 10 -3.61 -18.98 6.60
CA PRO A 10 -4.24 -19.64 7.72
C PRO A 10 -3.75 -19.08 9.07
N ASP A 11 -2.65 -18.39 9.06
CA ASP A 11 -1.97 -17.88 10.24
C ASP A 11 -1.78 -16.36 10.15
N GLN A 12 -2.75 -15.63 10.66
CA GLN A 12 -2.70 -14.17 10.74
C GLN A 12 -1.74 -13.65 11.82
N GLN A 13 -1.28 -14.51 12.73
CA GLN A 13 -0.40 -14.10 13.82
C GLN A 13 1.02 -13.78 13.34
N HIS A 14 1.42 -14.35 12.23
CA HIS A 14 2.73 -14.10 11.63
C HIS A 14 2.78 -12.85 10.71
N PHE A 15 1.65 -12.22 10.44
CA PHE A 15 1.67 -10.95 9.73
C PHE A 15 2.15 -9.83 10.63
N LEU A 16 3.01 -8.99 10.07
CA LEU A 16 3.50 -7.79 10.74
C LEU A 16 2.37 -6.76 10.83
N ASN A 17 1.98 -6.41 12.04
CA ASN A 17 1.22 -5.21 12.29
C ASN A 17 2.14 -3.98 12.25
N ARG A 18 1.56 -2.78 12.31
CA ARG A 18 2.31 -1.52 12.23
C ARG A 18 3.36 -1.40 13.35
N GLU A 19 3.01 -1.75 14.58
CA GLU A 19 3.91 -1.67 15.73
C GLU A 19 5.12 -2.60 15.55
N ARG A 20 4.88 -3.86 15.21
CA ARG A 20 5.95 -4.83 14.94
C ARG A 20 6.81 -4.42 13.76
N THR A 21 6.21 -3.87 12.70
CA THR A 21 6.94 -3.35 11.54
C THR A 21 7.90 -2.25 11.96
N LYS A 22 7.42 -1.25 12.70
CA LYS A 22 8.25 -0.15 13.20
C LYS A 22 9.39 -0.64 14.09
N THR A 23 9.10 -1.55 15.01
CA THR A 23 10.10 -2.15 15.90
C THR A 23 11.17 -2.92 15.11
N MET A 24 10.75 -3.75 14.16
CA MET A 24 11.64 -4.51 13.30
C MET A 24 12.56 -3.59 12.48
N PHE A 25 12.00 -2.55 11.86
CA PHE A 25 12.83 -1.60 11.09
C PHE A 25 13.80 -0.83 11.96
N ARG A 26 13.43 -0.45 13.20
CA ARG A 26 14.38 0.12 14.15
C ARG A 26 15.53 -0.82 14.47
N GLU A 27 15.23 -2.10 14.72
CA GLU A 27 16.27 -3.11 14.98
C GLU A 27 17.20 -3.27 13.76
N ILE A 28 16.64 -3.43 12.56
CA ILE A 28 17.44 -3.54 11.33
C ILE A 28 18.32 -2.31 11.14
N LEU A 29 17.74 -1.12 11.18
CA LEU A 29 18.46 0.13 10.92
C LEU A 29 19.50 0.46 11.99
N SER A 30 19.29 0.05 13.25
CA SER A 30 20.28 0.23 14.32
C SER A 30 21.59 -0.47 14.02
N ARG A 31 21.55 -1.65 13.41
CA ARG A 31 22.74 -2.42 13.00
C ARG A 31 23.53 -1.73 11.89
N GLY A 32 22.87 -0.92 11.08
CA GLY A 32 23.45 -0.15 9.97
C GLY A 32 23.66 1.34 10.27
N ARG A 33 23.80 1.73 11.54
CA ARG A 33 23.97 3.16 11.93
C ARG A 33 22.85 4.06 11.40
N GLY A 34 21.60 3.65 11.62
CA GLY A 34 20.42 4.35 11.08
C GLY A 34 20.28 4.20 9.56
N GLY A 35 20.79 3.12 8.99
CA GLY A 35 20.76 2.86 7.56
C GLY A 35 21.90 3.47 6.75
N LYS A 36 22.81 4.21 7.37
CA LYS A 36 23.94 4.88 6.65
C LYS A 36 24.92 3.93 5.99
N ASN A 37 24.96 2.67 6.41
CA ASN A 37 25.83 1.66 5.85
C ASN A 37 25.21 0.91 4.64
N TRP A 38 24.02 1.30 4.23
CA TRP A 38 23.30 0.67 3.15
C TRP A 38 22.75 1.68 2.15
N ASP A 39 22.65 1.27 0.91
CA ASP A 39 22.00 2.05 -0.14
C ASP A 39 20.56 1.57 -0.29
N PHE A 40 19.62 2.46 -0.02
CA PHE A 40 18.19 2.23 -0.21
C PHE A 40 17.68 2.95 -1.45
N THR A 41 16.84 2.29 -2.23
CA THR A 41 16.14 2.90 -3.37
C THR A 41 14.97 3.77 -2.92
N ASN A 42 14.48 3.54 -1.70
CA ASN A 42 13.38 4.30 -1.11
C ASN A 42 13.85 5.65 -0.55
N SER A 43 12.92 6.60 -0.50
CA SER A 43 13.21 7.91 0.08
C SER A 43 13.59 7.82 1.55
N THR A 44 14.46 8.72 1.99
CA THR A 44 14.93 8.81 3.39
C THR A 44 13.78 8.97 4.37
N LEU A 45 12.77 9.77 4.00
CA LEU A 45 11.58 9.99 4.83
C LEU A 45 10.68 8.75 4.89
N PHE A 46 10.67 7.90 3.85
CA PHE A 46 9.96 6.64 3.91
C PHE A 46 10.64 5.64 4.86
N MET A 47 11.98 5.59 4.85
CA MET A 47 12.72 4.77 5.81
C MET A 47 12.50 5.24 7.25
N ASP A 48 12.43 6.56 7.45
CA ASP A 48 12.12 7.17 8.74
C ASP A 48 10.68 6.88 9.20
N PHE A 49 9.73 6.83 8.26
CA PHE A 49 8.36 6.36 8.50
C PHE A 49 8.31 4.89 8.91
N LEU A 50 9.06 4.02 8.24
CA LEU A 50 9.11 2.59 8.60
C LEU A 50 9.67 2.37 10.01
N ALA A 51 10.59 3.24 10.46
CA ALA A 51 11.09 3.25 11.83
C ALA A 51 10.13 3.92 12.84
N GLY A 52 8.98 4.38 12.40
CA GLY A 52 7.96 5.00 13.25
C GLY A 52 8.26 6.42 13.69
N ASN A 53 9.14 7.15 13.01
CA ASN A 53 9.45 8.54 13.34
C ASN A 53 8.57 9.56 12.60
N GLN A 54 7.85 9.12 11.57
CA GLN A 54 6.91 9.91 10.78
C GLN A 54 5.53 9.25 10.80
N THR A 55 4.50 10.06 10.57
CA THR A 55 3.14 9.59 10.34
C THR A 55 2.67 10.07 8.98
N TYR A 56 2.34 9.13 8.08
CA TYR A 56 1.88 9.44 6.73
C TYR A 56 0.51 8.83 6.46
N GLU A 57 -0.29 9.51 5.67
CA GLU A 57 -1.49 8.95 5.08
C GLU A 57 -1.15 8.12 3.85
N CYS A 58 -1.95 7.08 3.63
CA CYS A 58 -1.83 6.25 2.45
C CYS A 58 -2.33 6.99 1.20
N THR A 59 -1.57 6.89 0.11
CA THR A 59 -1.96 7.38 -1.22
C THR A 59 -2.07 6.20 -2.20
N PRO A 60 -3.14 5.41 -2.14
CA PRO A 60 -3.25 4.16 -2.91
C PRO A 60 -3.22 4.36 -4.43
N TRP A 61 -3.58 5.55 -4.91
CA TRP A 61 -3.52 5.94 -6.33
C TRP A 61 -2.10 6.17 -6.86
N SER A 62 -1.09 6.28 -6.01
CA SER A 62 0.28 6.59 -6.43
C SER A 62 0.98 5.43 -7.14
N MET A 63 0.50 4.21 -6.95
CA MET A 63 1.03 3.01 -7.61
C MET A 63 -0.10 2.14 -8.17
N PRO A 64 -0.71 2.56 -9.28
CA PRO A 64 -1.79 1.81 -9.92
C PRO A 64 -1.26 0.49 -10.47
N LEU A 65 -2.05 -0.57 -10.36
CA LEU A 65 -1.70 -1.90 -10.83
C LEU A 65 -2.60 -2.35 -11.98
N LEU A 66 -1.99 -2.66 -13.12
CA LEU A 66 -2.64 -3.34 -14.23
C LEU A 66 -2.32 -4.83 -14.18
N THR A 67 -3.36 -5.64 -14.20
CA THR A 67 -3.28 -7.11 -14.21
C THR A 67 -3.95 -7.67 -15.47
N VAL A 68 -3.89 -8.98 -15.65
CA VAL A 68 -4.65 -9.66 -16.72
C VAL A 68 -6.18 -9.49 -16.59
N PHE A 69 -6.66 -9.06 -15.43
CA PHE A 69 -8.08 -8.81 -15.17
C PHE A 69 -8.47 -7.33 -15.38
N GLY A 70 -7.52 -6.46 -15.64
CA GLY A 70 -7.68 -5.03 -15.76
C GLY A 70 -6.99 -4.25 -14.63
N TRP A 71 -7.31 -2.97 -14.51
CA TRP A 71 -6.81 -2.10 -13.46
C TRP A 71 -7.44 -2.46 -12.12
N GLN A 72 -6.60 -2.85 -11.17
CA GLN A 72 -7.05 -3.29 -9.85
C GLN A 72 -7.31 -2.11 -8.91
N LYS A 73 -8.42 -2.13 -8.20
CA LYS A 73 -8.78 -1.10 -7.22
C LYS A 73 -8.97 -1.70 -5.82
N PRO A 74 -8.75 -0.89 -4.74
CA PRO A 74 -8.13 0.43 -4.76
C PRO A 74 -6.60 0.36 -4.86
N CYS A 75 -5.99 -0.75 -4.49
CA CYS A 75 -4.56 -0.99 -4.51
C CYS A 75 -4.27 -2.48 -4.73
N TYR A 76 -3.01 -2.84 -4.91
CA TYR A 76 -2.64 -4.22 -5.20
C TYR A 76 -2.89 -5.18 -4.03
N LEU A 77 -2.95 -4.68 -2.80
CA LEU A 77 -3.27 -5.51 -1.64
C LEU A 77 -4.77 -5.76 -1.51
N LEU A 78 -5.60 -4.78 -1.76
CA LEU A 78 -7.04 -4.88 -1.52
C LEU A 78 -7.85 -5.40 -2.72
N GLY A 79 -7.53 -5.73 -3.85
CA GLY A 79 -8.25 -6.35 -4.98
C GLY A 79 -9.80 -6.34 -4.92
N GLU A 80 -10.39 -5.22 -4.53
CA GLU A 80 -11.84 -5.09 -4.36
C GLU A 80 -12.59 -4.91 -5.68
N GLY A 81 -11.89 -4.98 -6.78
CA GLY A 81 -12.46 -4.97 -8.11
C GLY A 81 -11.44 -4.60 -9.17
N TYR A 82 -11.89 -4.68 -10.41
CA TYR A 82 -11.09 -4.37 -11.59
C TYR A 82 -11.93 -3.51 -12.52
N VAL A 83 -11.27 -2.60 -13.20
CA VAL A 83 -11.87 -1.75 -14.23
C VAL A 83 -11.05 -1.84 -15.52
N LYS A 84 -11.69 -1.51 -16.67
CA LYS A 84 -11.06 -1.72 -17.97
C LYS A 84 -10.01 -0.65 -18.26
N THR A 85 -10.25 0.59 -17.87
CA THR A 85 -9.40 1.72 -18.23
C THR A 85 -8.79 2.40 -17.00
N PHE A 86 -7.65 3.05 -17.19
CA PHE A 86 -7.02 3.86 -16.15
C PHE A 86 -7.92 5.03 -15.70
N LYS A 87 -8.67 5.61 -16.64
CA LYS A 87 -9.63 6.67 -16.34
C LYS A 87 -10.70 6.19 -15.38
N GLU A 88 -11.30 5.02 -15.63
CA GLU A 88 -12.27 4.41 -14.72
C GLU A 88 -11.66 4.12 -13.34
N LEU A 89 -10.39 3.71 -13.27
CA LEU A 89 -9.70 3.51 -12.00
C LEU A 89 -9.63 4.82 -11.23
N MET A 90 -9.18 5.89 -11.87
CA MET A 90 -8.92 7.17 -11.19
C MET A 90 -10.19 7.90 -10.81
N GLU A 91 -11.20 7.91 -11.68
CA GLU A 91 -12.46 8.64 -11.47
C GLU A 91 -13.51 7.81 -10.74
N GLY A 92 -13.49 6.48 -10.90
CA GLY A 92 -14.51 5.58 -10.34
C GLY A 92 -14.13 4.95 -9.00
N THR A 93 -12.98 5.28 -8.41
CA THR A 93 -12.57 4.76 -7.11
C THR A 93 -12.72 5.86 -6.06
N GLU A 94 -13.47 5.56 -5.00
CA GLU A 94 -13.67 6.49 -3.86
C GLU A 94 -12.43 6.43 -2.94
N TRP A 95 -11.33 7.04 -3.40
CA TRP A 95 -10.01 6.97 -2.77
C TRP A 95 -9.99 7.37 -1.30
N GLU A 96 -10.85 8.32 -0.92
CA GLU A 96 -10.96 8.83 0.44
C GLU A 96 -11.46 7.79 1.45
N LYS A 97 -12.08 6.70 0.98
CA LYS A 97 -12.56 5.60 1.82
C LYS A 97 -11.46 4.61 2.21
N TYR A 98 -10.26 4.74 1.65
CA TYR A 98 -9.18 3.79 1.84
C TYR A 98 -8.00 4.42 2.57
N GLY A 99 -7.28 3.58 3.30
CA GLY A 99 -6.13 3.95 4.10
C GLY A 99 -6.28 3.60 5.58
N VAL A 100 -5.18 3.73 6.30
CA VAL A 100 -5.14 3.51 7.75
C VAL A 100 -6.05 4.52 8.45
N GLY A 101 -6.84 4.07 9.41
CA GLY A 101 -7.84 4.89 10.10
C GLY A 101 -9.14 5.09 9.34
N LYS A 102 -9.20 4.69 8.06
CA LYS A 102 -10.40 4.82 7.21
C LYS A 102 -11.06 3.47 6.94
N TYR A 103 -10.27 2.42 6.81
CA TYR A 103 -10.76 1.08 6.49
C TYR A 103 -10.01 0.01 7.29
N GLU A 104 -10.76 -0.89 7.93
CA GLU A 104 -10.20 -1.92 8.81
C GLU A 104 -9.14 -2.79 8.14
N LYS A 105 -9.34 -3.18 6.86
CA LYS A 105 -8.35 -3.93 6.10
C LYS A 105 -7.03 -3.19 5.89
N CYS A 106 -7.02 -1.88 6.04
CA CYS A 106 -5.82 -1.05 5.91
C CYS A 106 -5.09 -0.83 7.25
N ALA A 107 -5.69 -1.22 8.38
CA ALA A 107 -5.23 -0.87 9.73
C ALA A 107 -3.75 -1.18 9.99
N ASN A 108 -3.27 -2.31 9.51
CA ASN A 108 -1.90 -2.77 9.71
C ASN A 108 -0.95 -2.47 8.54
N CYS A 109 -1.41 -1.78 7.51
CA CYS A 109 -0.63 -1.55 6.31
C CYS A 109 0.46 -0.49 6.52
N MET A 110 1.70 -0.82 6.10
CA MET A 110 2.84 0.09 5.99
C MET A 110 3.59 -0.10 4.66
N VAL A 111 2.90 -0.58 3.64
CA VAL A 111 3.52 -0.99 2.37
C VAL A 111 3.89 0.23 1.53
N HIS A 112 5.05 0.17 0.88
CA HIS A 112 5.63 1.25 0.09
C HIS A 112 4.66 1.84 -0.94
N CYS A 113 3.87 1.02 -1.61
CA CYS A 113 2.91 1.49 -2.63
C CYS A 113 1.89 2.52 -2.14
N GLY A 114 1.60 2.55 -0.84
CA GLY A 114 0.67 3.51 -0.27
C GLY A 114 1.34 4.69 0.42
N PHE A 115 2.59 4.57 0.83
CA PHE A 115 3.25 5.56 1.69
C PHE A 115 4.49 6.20 1.07
N GLU A 116 5.16 5.53 0.14
CA GLU A 116 6.34 6.08 -0.53
C GLU A 116 5.99 7.37 -1.31
N GLY A 117 4.85 7.40 -2.01
CA GLY A 117 4.41 8.58 -2.73
C GLY A 117 4.19 9.79 -1.81
N THR A 118 3.61 9.57 -0.63
CA THR A 118 3.45 10.63 0.38
C THR A 118 4.79 11.08 0.93
N ALA A 119 5.67 10.14 1.28
CA ALA A 119 7.01 10.45 1.79
C ALA A 119 7.87 11.19 0.76
N ALA A 120 7.82 10.78 -0.50
CA ALA A 120 8.52 11.47 -1.59
C ALA A 120 7.99 12.89 -1.79
N THR A 121 6.68 13.07 -1.76
CA THR A 121 6.05 14.40 -1.85
C THR A 121 6.44 15.28 -0.67
N ASP A 122 6.49 14.72 0.54
CA ASP A 122 6.95 15.46 1.73
C ASP A 122 8.42 15.87 1.61
N ALA A 123 9.27 14.97 1.09
CA ALA A 123 10.68 15.27 0.84
C ALA A 123 10.88 16.43 -0.17
N ILE A 124 10.04 16.49 -1.20
CA ILE A 124 10.08 17.58 -2.19
C ILE A 124 9.58 18.89 -1.59
N ARG A 125 8.47 18.85 -0.84
CA ARG A 125 7.87 20.05 -0.23
C ARG A 125 8.68 20.59 0.95
N HIS A 126 9.34 19.70 1.69
CA HIS A 126 10.08 20.03 2.90
C HIS A 126 11.49 19.39 2.88
N PRO A 127 12.37 19.81 1.95
CA PRO A 127 13.67 19.15 1.74
C PRO A 127 14.56 19.16 3.00
N LEU A 128 14.39 20.16 3.85
CA LEU A 128 15.15 20.27 5.11
C LEU A 128 14.83 19.16 6.12
N LYS A 129 13.67 18.48 6.00
CA LYS A 129 13.35 17.31 6.85
C LYS A 129 14.28 16.13 6.60
N SER A 130 14.74 15.95 5.37
CA SER A 130 15.65 14.87 5.00
C SER A 130 17.08 15.08 5.48
N VAL A 131 17.51 16.33 5.67
CA VAL A 131 18.91 16.68 6.00
C VAL A 131 19.40 16.02 7.30
N PRO A 132 18.68 16.09 8.44
CA PRO A 132 19.12 15.42 9.66
C PRO A 132 19.27 13.91 9.50
N ILE A 133 18.39 13.28 8.72
CA ILE A 133 18.41 11.84 8.47
C ILE A 133 19.60 11.47 7.59
N LEU A 134 19.88 12.24 6.55
CA LEU A 134 21.05 12.06 5.69
C LEU A 134 22.36 12.20 6.48
N LEU A 135 22.43 13.14 7.40
CA LEU A 135 23.64 13.36 8.20
C LEU A 135 23.83 12.35 9.34
N ARG A 136 22.77 12.02 10.05
CA ARG A 136 22.82 11.20 11.28
C ARG A 136 22.35 9.77 11.11
N GLY A 137 21.62 9.47 10.03
CA GLY A 137 20.84 8.26 9.84
C GLY A 137 19.43 8.37 10.43
N VAL A 138 18.61 7.35 10.15
CA VAL A 138 17.27 7.20 10.72
C VAL A 138 17.38 6.99 12.23
N LYS A 139 16.56 7.69 13.00
CA LYS A 139 16.50 7.52 14.46
C LYS A 139 15.89 6.16 14.80
N THR A 140 16.60 5.38 15.61
CA THR A 140 16.21 3.99 15.94
C THR A 140 15.81 3.81 17.42
N ASP A 141 15.84 4.86 18.19
CA ASP A 141 15.53 4.87 19.63
C ASP A 141 14.55 5.98 20.03
N GLY A 142 14.14 6.00 21.28
CA GLY A 142 13.23 7.00 21.84
C GLY A 142 11.77 6.86 21.37
N PRO A 143 10.91 7.84 21.66
CA PRO A 143 9.48 7.74 21.34
C PRO A 143 9.23 7.74 19.84
N MET A 144 8.24 6.95 19.41
CA MET A 144 7.71 6.97 18.06
C MET A 144 6.74 8.13 17.88
N ALA A 145 6.54 8.55 16.64
CA ALA A 145 5.46 9.47 16.28
C ALA A 145 4.10 8.85 16.61
N PRO A 146 3.10 9.67 16.97
CA PRO A 146 1.73 9.19 17.18
C PRO A 146 1.24 8.42 15.96
N ASP A 147 0.57 7.29 16.18
CA ASP A 147 -0.04 6.54 15.08
C ASP A 147 -1.43 7.09 14.74
N ILE A 148 -1.96 6.69 13.60
CA ILE A 148 -3.27 7.10 13.12
C ILE A 148 -4.34 6.43 14.00
N ASP A 149 -5.35 7.19 14.41
CA ASP A 149 -6.50 6.69 15.16
C ASP A 149 -7.33 5.71 14.32
N LEU A 150 -7.52 4.51 14.86
CA LEU A 150 -8.28 3.44 14.22
C LEU A 150 -9.75 3.38 14.67
N SER A 151 -10.18 4.22 15.62
CA SER A 151 -11.52 4.13 16.23
C SER A 151 -12.67 4.42 15.29
N ARG A 152 -12.43 5.15 14.20
CA ARG A 152 -13.44 5.61 13.25
C ARG A 152 -13.39 4.90 11.90
N GLN A 153 -12.58 3.87 11.76
CA GLN A 153 -12.48 3.14 10.49
C GLN A 153 -13.77 2.38 10.19
N ARG A 154 -14.15 2.33 8.92
CA ARG A 154 -15.25 1.46 8.50
C ARG A 154 -14.85 -0.01 8.62
N PRO A 155 -15.79 -0.90 8.94
CA PRO A 155 -15.52 -2.33 9.07
C PRO A 155 -15.08 -2.95 7.75
N ALA A 156 -14.35 -4.07 7.84
CA ALA A 156 -13.96 -4.85 6.69
C ALA A 156 -15.20 -5.39 5.96
N GLU A 157 -15.30 -5.09 4.68
CA GLU A 157 -16.29 -5.67 3.80
C GLU A 157 -15.67 -6.83 3.04
N PHE A 158 -16.35 -7.97 3.00
CA PHE A 158 -15.94 -9.09 2.18
C PHE A 158 -16.46 -8.86 0.75
N VAL A 159 -15.65 -8.20 -0.07
CA VAL A 159 -15.96 -8.05 -1.48
C VAL A 159 -15.45 -9.27 -2.22
N PHE A 160 -16.30 -10.27 -2.35
CA PHE A 160 -16.03 -11.38 -3.26
C PHE A 160 -16.11 -10.82 -4.69
N SER A 161 -14.99 -10.76 -5.37
CA SER A 161 -14.95 -10.22 -6.72
C SER A 161 -15.66 -11.17 -7.70
N ARG A 162 -16.98 -11.03 -7.84
CA ARG A 162 -17.78 -11.72 -8.88
C ARG A 162 -17.18 -11.54 -10.28
N HIS A 163 -16.44 -10.44 -10.47
CA HIS A 163 -15.76 -10.16 -11.74
C HIS A 163 -14.61 -11.14 -12.00
N VAL A 164 -13.84 -11.50 -10.97
CA VAL A 164 -12.76 -12.50 -11.08
C VAL A 164 -13.34 -13.89 -11.32
N GLU A 165 -14.40 -14.25 -10.62
CA GLU A 165 -15.08 -15.54 -10.87
C GLU A 165 -15.62 -15.62 -12.29
N LYS A 166 -16.27 -14.56 -12.76
CA LYS A 166 -16.78 -14.48 -14.14
C LYS A 166 -15.64 -14.63 -15.14
N LYS A 167 -14.56 -13.85 -15.02
CA LYS A 167 -13.41 -13.97 -15.93
C LYS A 167 -12.68 -15.32 -15.80
N MET A 168 -12.54 -15.86 -14.61
CA MET A 168 -11.96 -17.21 -14.47
C MET A 168 -12.85 -18.29 -15.08
N SER A 169 -14.17 -18.16 -15.03
CA SER A 169 -15.10 -19.06 -15.73
C SER A 169 -14.99 -18.90 -17.25
N GLU A 170 -14.87 -17.69 -17.75
CA GLU A 170 -14.67 -17.39 -19.17
C GLU A 170 -13.34 -17.98 -19.70
N ILE A 171 -12.26 -17.85 -18.97
CA ILE A 171 -10.96 -18.46 -19.29
C ILE A 171 -11.05 -19.99 -19.28
N ARG A 172 -11.72 -20.58 -18.28
CA ARG A 172 -11.90 -22.04 -18.19
C ARG A 172 -12.79 -22.61 -19.31
N THR A 173 -13.74 -21.83 -19.78
CA THR A 173 -14.68 -22.23 -20.84
C THR A 173 -14.20 -21.87 -22.24
N GLY A 174 -13.03 -21.23 -22.38
CA GLY A 174 -12.48 -20.83 -23.67
C GLY A 174 -13.26 -19.72 -24.38
N LYS A 175 -14.20 -19.07 -23.68
CA LYS A 175 -14.91 -17.89 -24.20
C LYS A 175 -14.07 -16.64 -23.92
N SER A 176 -13.15 -16.32 -24.81
CA SER A 176 -12.49 -15.02 -24.83
C SER A 176 -13.39 -14.05 -25.59
N ASP A 177 -13.65 -12.89 -25.02
CA ASP A 177 -14.30 -11.76 -25.71
C ASP A 177 -13.37 -11.23 -26.82
N THR A 178 -13.34 -11.92 -27.96
CA THR A 178 -12.66 -11.46 -29.18
C THR A 178 -13.53 -10.48 -29.98
N THR A 179 -14.64 -10.00 -29.47
CA THR A 179 -15.65 -9.27 -30.27
C THR A 179 -15.70 -7.75 -30.02
N GLU A 180 -14.91 -7.18 -29.11
CA GLU A 180 -14.96 -5.71 -28.88
C GLU A 180 -13.74 -4.92 -29.37
N ALA A 181 -12.74 -5.56 -29.97
CA ALA A 181 -11.58 -4.85 -30.52
C ALA A 181 -11.78 -4.31 -31.96
N ALA A 182 -12.90 -4.63 -32.59
CA ALA A 182 -13.18 -4.27 -33.97
C ALA A 182 -14.10 -3.03 -34.16
N ALA A 183 -14.43 -2.32 -33.08
CA ALA A 183 -15.35 -1.17 -33.13
C ALA A 183 -14.71 0.16 -32.66
N ALA A 184 -13.36 0.25 -32.70
CA ALA A 184 -12.64 1.47 -32.35
C ALA A 184 -11.50 1.76 -33.36
N GLU A 185 -11.80 1.65 -34.68
CA GLU A 185 -11.07 2.33 -35.75
C GLU A 185 -11.86 3.50 -36.25
#